data_e06c791263197c6b2a2133d76cd51d42
#
_entry.id   e06c791263197c6b2a2133d76cd51d42
#
_cell.length_a   1.000
_cell.length_b   1.000
_cell.length_c   1.000
_cell.angle_alpha   90.00
_cell.angle_beta   90.00
_cell.angle_gamma   90.00
#
_symmetry.space_group_name_H-M   'P 1'
#
loop_
_entity.id
_entity.type
_entity.pdbx_description
1 polymer ?
#
loop_
_entity_poly.entity_id
_entity_poly.type
_entity_poly.pdbx_seq_one_letter_code
_entity_poly.pdbx_strand_id
1 'polypeptide(L)'
;MTGVPQIEIETVNEEDVSRRSFLQTGGACFAGGLLLPRFLNEQLAVKELQAGDSDRMWGVAMAYGGGRLDLIDLDNAKLLHSFEGIRATHAITPIEALNRFVIHGHRADSKDGAVVVFQVDPVKKTWEVILNKELPGGPALHWQPNPEFTEIVFNTVGDGSLHVLDTKDLTIKRYDGGGQHSNMAFFKNYLVATDKMSGPTHLNVVDRNTGKMVAKTAVGHWGHGVTVNHERGEAFVWASEGVHVVSLAQKTMGKHLRLLVTENLDERCWFCWTPQGGRYSHDVSWNPGDEYRPYLLVTDMQKGRFEKIPTGDPKLQPSYLQLSPDGKWGLASLRGLEDIAIFDTVANKFEGVVKAGPARASFFERDMTFCRKRDCALVTNTGDNTISLLDLKQKQEIRRISLPRRPLWLKVISPA
;
A
#
# COMPACT_ATOMS: atom_id res chain seq x y z
N MET A 1 -28.92 -18.53 -25.75
CA MET A 1 -28.78 -18.95 -24.34
C MET A 1 -27.33 -19.37 -24.14
N THR A 2 -26.47 -18.44 -23.76
CA THR A 2 -25.05 -18.69 -23.55
C THR A 2 -24.81 -18.56 -22.06
N GLY A 3 -24.48 -19.69 -21.45
CA GLY A 3 -24.23 -19.78 -20.01
C GLY A 3 -23.03 -18.96 -19.60
N VAL A 4 -23.21 -18.10 -18.60
CA VAL A 4 -22.15 -17.42 -17.87
C VAL A 4 -21.48 -18.48 -16.99
N PRO A 5 -20.16 -18.68 -17.03
CA PRO A 5 -19.50 -19.61 -16.15
C PRO A 5 -19.65 -19.13 -14.70
N GLN A 6 -20.24 -19.96 -13.86
CA GLN A 6 -20.23 -19.77 -12.42
C GLN A 6 -18.78 -19.93 -11.93
N ILE A 7 -18.24 -18.90 -11.33
CA ILE A 7 -16.97 -18.98 -10.60
C ILE A 7 -17.31 -19.63 -9.25
N GLU A 8 -17.03 -20.92 -9.12
CA GLU A 8 -17.00 -21.57 -7.82
C GLU A 8 -15.89 -20.94 -6.98
N ILE A 9 -16.29 -20.31 -5.89
CA ILE A 9 -15.36 -19.85 -4.87
C ILE A 9 -15.06 -21.07 -4.00
N GLU A 10 -14.02 -21.81 -4.36
CA GLU A 10 -13.48 -22.81 -3.48
C GLU A 10 -13.09 -22.18 -2.15
N THR A 11 -13.59 -22.76 -1.07
CA THR A 11 -13.12 -22.49 0.29
C THR A 11 -11.68 -22.98 0.37
N VAL A 12 -10.73 -22.06 0.31
CA VAL A 12 -9.30 -22.35 0.32
C VAL A 12 -8.95 -23.01 1.64
N ASN A 13 -8.63 -24.30 1.60
CA ASN A 13 -7.96 -25.01 2.67
C ASN A 13 -6.58 -24.38 2.90
N GLU A 14 -6.20 -24.19 4.16
CA GLU A 14 -5.02 -23.43 4.59
C GLU A 14 -3.66 -23.96 4.04
N GLU A 15 -3.62 -25.12 3.39
CA GLU A 15 -2.38 -25.80 3.03
C GLU A 15 -1.90 -25.62 1.59
N ASP A 16 -2.73 -25.10 0.66
CA ASP A 16 -2.42 -25.19 -0.76
C ASP A 16 -2.65 -23.90 -1.60
N VAL A 17 -2.26 -22.76 -1.06
CA VAL A 17 -2.23 -21.52 -1.87
C VAL A 17 -0.96 -21.51 -2.71
N SER A 18 -1.01 -22.14 -3.89
CA SER A 18 0.04 -21.99 -4.86
C SER A 18 0.08 -20.53 -5.36
N ARG A 19 1.27 -20.02 -5.73
CA ARG A 19 1.45 -18.67 -6.28
C ARG A 19 0.53 -18.39 -7.48
N ARG A 20 0.17 -19.40 -8.25
CA ARG A 20 -0.76 -19.28 -9.38
C ARG A 20 -2.18 -18.92 -8.94
N SER A 21 -2.69 -19.53 -7.86
CA SER A 21 -4.00 -19.17 -7.32
C SER A 21 -4.03 -17.74 -6.80
N PHE A 22 -2.94 -17.27 -6.19
CA PHE A 22 -2.82 -15.91 -5.71
C PHE A 22 -2.84 -14.88 -6.84
N LEU A 23 -2.13 -15.14 -7.95
CA LEU A 23 -2.15 -14.25 -9.12
C LEU A 23 -3.51 -14.25 -9.81
N GLN A 24 -4.27 -15.34 -9.74
CA GLN A 24 -5.62 -15.43 -10.31
C GLN A 24 -6.69 -14.81 -9.40
N THR A 25 -6.48 -14.80 -8.08
CA THR A 25 -7.43 -14.26 -7.09
C THR A 25 -7.15 -12.81 -6.70
N GLY A 26 -6.19 -12.17 -7.31
CA GLY A 26 -5.94 -10.74 -7.11
C GLY A 26 -5.07 -10.46 -5.90
N GLY A 27 -3.81 -10.77 -6.00
CA GLY A 27 -2.80 -10.38 -5.03
C GLY A 27 -2.84 -8.88 -4.74
N ALA A 28 -2.99 -8.56 -3.50
CA ALA A 28 -3.16 -7.20 -3.04
C ALA A 28 -1.89 -6.38 -3.26
N CYS A 29 -2.04 -5.29 -3.92
CA CYS A 29 -1.00 -4.33 -4.14
C CYS A 29 -1.11 -3.18 -3.16
N PHE A 30 -0.04 -2.91 -2.51
CA PHE A 30 0.03 -1.94 -1.44
C PHE A 30 0.73 -0.68 -1.91
N ALA A 31 -0.05 0.34 -2.15
CA ALA A 31 0.41 1.70 -2.17
C ALA A 31 0.02 2.38 -0.83
N GLY A 32 0.63 1.97 0.25
CA GLY A 32 0.42 2.53 1.58
C GLY A 32 1.64 3.24 2.12
N GLY A 33 2.45 3.84 1.25
CA GLY A 33 3.49 4.79 1.64
C GLY A 33 2.85 6.11 2.07
N LEU A 34 2.99 6.48 3.31
CA LEU A 34 2.58 7.76 3.88
C LEU A 34 3.37 8.90 3.21
N LEU A 35 2.84 9.46 2.12
CA LEU A 35 3.30 10.72 1.58
C LEU A 35 2.59 11.86 2.31
N LEU A 36 3.19 12.38 3.36
CA LEU A 36 2.78 13.69 3.87
C LEU A 36 3.42 14.77 3.04
N PRO A 37 2.64 15.75 2.53
CA PRO A 37 3.19 16.91 1.88
C PRO A 37 4.08 17.69 2.85
N ARG A 38 5.21 18.18 2.38
CA ARG A 38 6.13 19.08 3.10
C ARG A 38 5.43 20.35 3.66
N PHE A 39 4.30 20.71 3.08
CA PHE A 39 3.50 21.87 3.46
C PHE A 39 2.87 21.79 4.87
N LEU A 40 2.69 20.60 5.43
CA LEU A 40 2.22 20.48 6.81
C LEU A 40 3.31 20.73 7.85
N ASN A 41 4.58 20.70 7.46
CA ASN A 41 5.68 20.99 8.39
C ASN A 41 5.93 22.47 8.63
N GLU A 42 5.49 23.38 7.76
CA GLU A 42 5.73 24.82 7.94
C GLU A 42 4.63 25.55 8.71
N GLN A 43 3.43 25.00 8.80
CA GLN A 43 2.33 25.63 9.56
C GLN A 43 2.07 25.00 10.94
N LEU A 44 2.64 23.83 11.22
CA LEU A 44 2.73 23.29 12.57
C LEU A 44 4.05 23.73 13.22
N ALA A 45 4.26 25.05 13.32
CA ALA A 45 5.22 25.61 14.27
C ALA A 45 4.75 25.16 15.67
N VAL A 46 5.41 24.15 16.12
CA VAL A 46 5.21 23.41 17.34
C VAL A 46 5.23 24.36 18.52
N LYS A 47 4.11 24.51 19.19
CA LYS A 47 4.15 24.75 20.63
C LYS A 47 4.94 23.59 21.20
N GLU A 48 6.03 23.89 21.90
CA GLU A 48 6.75 22.90 22.72
C GLU A 48 5.73 22.20 23.63
N LEU A 49 5.38 20.98 23.27
CA LEU A 49 4.56 20.11 24.10
C LEU A 49 5.47 19.54 25.18
N GLN A 50 5.11 19.79 26.43
CA GLN A 50 5.78 19.19 27.58
C GLN A 50 5.80 17.66 27.43
N ALA A 51 6.97 17.07 27.64
CA ALA A 51 7.22 15.64 27.57
C ALA A 51 6.32 14.88 28.57
N GLY A 52 5.20 14.34 28.12
CA GLY A 52 4.30 13.61 28.99
C GLY A 52 3.51 12.51 28.30
N ASP A 53 2.72 12.83 27.31
CA ASP A 53 1.82 11.85 26.64
C ASP A 53 1.90 11.87 25.09
N SER A 54 2.56 12.86 24.51
CA SER A 54 2.60 13.07 23.07
C SER A 54 3.55 12.15 22.29
N ASP A 55 4.37 11.37 22.97
CA ASP A 55 5.35 10.47 22.35
C ASP A 55 4.86 9.02 22.26
N ARG A 56 3.63 8.75 22.70
CA ARG A 56 3.08 7.40 22.68
C ARG A 56 2.75 6.98 21.25
N MET A 57 3.14 5.74 20.92
CA MET A 57 2.83 5.11 19.64
C MET A 57 1.75 4.05 19.83
N TRP A 58 0.76 4.10 18.95
CA TRP A 58 -0.33 3.13 18.90
C TRP A 58 -0.23 2.35 17.59
N GLY A 59 -0.29 1.04 17.70
CA GLY A 59 -0.35 0.17 16.54
C GLY A 59 -1.73 -0.45 16.37
N VAL A 60 -2.15 -0.60 15.13
CA VAL A 60 -3.26 -1.49 14.79
C VAL A 60 -2.72 -2.60 13.93
N ALA A 61 -2.82 -3.81 14.42
CA ALA A 61 -2.47 -5.02 13.69
C ALA A 61 -3.73 -5.76 13.27
N MET A 62 -3.77 -6.19 12.02
CA MET A 62 -4.83 -7.00 11.45
C MET A 62 -4.36 -8.44 11.28
N ALA A 63 -5.12 -9.38 11.81
CA ALA A 63 -4.83 -10.79 11.69
C ALA A 63 -5.14 -11.32 10.28
N TYR A 64 -4.30 -12.22 9.79
CA TYR A 64 -4.51 -12.92 8.52
C TYR A 64 -5.75 -13.82 8.58
N GLY A 65 -6.64 -13.67 7.59
CA GLY A 65 -7.80 -14.57 7.40
C GLY A 65 -8.84 -14.57 8.50
N GLY A 66 -8.67 -13.78 9.56
CA GLY A 66 -9.39 -13.93 10.80
C GLY A 66 -10.35 -12.83 11.19
N GLY A 67 -10.50 -11.77 10.42
CA GLY A 67 -11.46 -10.71 10.75
C GLY A 67 -11.22 -10.03 12.10
N ARG A 68 -10.01 -10.10 12.64
CA ARG A 68 -9.64 -9.52 13.92
C ARG A 68 -8.65 -8.38 13.73
N LEU A 69 -8.89 -7.31 14.47
CA LEU A 69 -8.01 -6.18 14.64
C LEU A 69 -7.57 -6.07 16.09
N ASP A 70 -6.30 -5.84 16.29
CA ASP A 70 -5.70 -5.65 17.59
C ASP A 70 -5.16 -4.22 17.71
N LEU A 71 -5.64 -3.46 18.69
CA LEU A 71 -5.09 -2.18 19.10
C LEU A 71 -3.99 -2.42 20.15
N ILE A 72 -2.81 -1.87 19.89
CA ILE A 72 -1.59 -2.17 20.64
C ILE A 72 -0.97 -0.88 21.16
N ASP A 73 -0.67 -0.82 22.44
CA ASP A 73 0.24 0.16 23.01
C ASP A 73 1.67 -0.31 22.72
N LEU A 74 2.32 0.33 21.75
CA LEU A 74 3.65 -0.08 21.29
C LEU A 74 4.75 0.28 22.30
N ASP A 75 4.55 1.33 23.10
CA ASP A 75 5.53 1.74 24.10
C ASP A 75 5.60 0.77 25.27
N ASN A 76 4.45 0.22 25.66
CA ASN A 76 4.36 -0.76 26.76
C ASN A 76 4.28 -2.21 26.27
N ALA A 77 4.32 -2.43 24.95
CA ALA A 77 4.16 -3.75 24.32
C ALA A 77 2.91 -4.48 24.79
N LYS A 78 1.79 -3.77 24.90
CA LYS A 78 0.56 -4.28 25.48
C LYS A 78 -0.58 -4.26 24.48
N LEU A 79 -1.27 -5.41 24.33
CA LEU A 79 -2.55 -5.47 23.66
C LEU A 79 -3.60 -4.74 24.51
N LEU A 80 -4.29 -3.75 23.94
CA LEU A 80 -5.30 -2.95 24.63
C LEU A 80 -6.70 -3.47 24.36
N HIS A 81 -7.04 -3.64 23.09
CA HIS A 81 -8.37 -4.04 22.64
C HIS A 81 -8.27 -4.92 21.41
N SER A 82 -9.28 -5.75 21.21
CA SER A 82 -9.47 -6.53 20.00
C SER A 82 -10.88 -6.30 19.46
N PHE A 83 -10.98 -6.24 18.14
CA PHE A 83 -12.24 -6.15 17.42
C PHE A 83 -12.35 -7.33 16.45
N GLU A 84 -13.49 -8.01 16.44
CA GLU A 84 -13.78 -9.13 15.55
C GLU A 84 -14.96 -8.79 14.63
N GLY A 85 -15.07 -9.46 13.47
CA GLY A 85 -16.20 -9.28 12.55
C GLY A 85 -15.87 -8.61 11.23
N ILE A 86 -14.59 -8.27 10.99
CA ILE A 86 -14.13 -7.78 9.70
C ILE A 86 -13.27 -8.85 9.05
N ARG A 87 -13.62 -9.26 7.85
CA ARG A 87 -12.70 -9.88 6.90
C ARG A 87 -12.04 -8.78 6.07
N ALA A 88 -11.39 -7.83 6.71
CA ALA A 88 -10.55 -6.94 5.97
C ALA A 88 -9.26 -7.69 5.65
N THR A 89 -8.97 -7.89 4.39
CA THR A 89 -7.83 -8.71 3.98
C THR A 89 -6.71 -7.86 3.39
N HIS A 90 -6.94 -6.56 3.16
CA HIS A 90 -6.02 -5.87 2.27
C HIS A 90 -5.29 -4.68 2.83
N ALA A 91 -5.82 -3.86 3.73
CA ALA A 91 -5.00 -2.84 4.36
C ALA A 91 -5.66 -2.02 5.46
N ILE A 92 -4.80 -1.29 6.14
CA ILE A 92 -5.13 -0.29 7.14
C ILE A 92 -4.51 1.02 6.68
N THR A 93 -5.29 2.09 6.62
CA THR A 93 -4.80 3.44 6.34
C THR A 93 -4.98 4.32 7.59
N PRO A 94 -3.90 4.78 8.21
CA PRO A 94 -4.00 5.73 9.32
C PRO A 94 -4.30 7.13 8.80
N ILE A 95 -5.26 7.82 9.43
CA ILE A 95 -5.57 9.23 9.24
C ILE A 95 -5.20 9.95 10.53
N GLU A 96 -3.93 10.27 10.67
CA GLU A 96 -3.38 10.73 11.93
C GLU A 96 -3.98 12.05 12.42
N ALA A 97 -4.19 13.01 11.50
CA ALA A 97 -4.81 14.29 11.83
C ALA A 97 -6.19 14.16 12.50
N LEU A 98 -6.84 13.01 12.34
CA LEU A 98 -8.15 12.71 12.89
C LEU A 98 -8.10 11.59 13.95
N ASN A 99 -6.95 11.02 14.27
CA ASN A 99 -6.80 9.83 15.08
C ASN A 99 -7.70 8.68 14.60
N ARG A 100 -7.73 8.43 13.29
CA ARG A 100 -8.59 7.41 12.65
C ARG A 100 -7.77 6.34 11.95
N PHE A 101 -8.31 5.13 11.93
CA PHE A 101 -7.88 4.06 11.03
C PHE A 101 -9.00 3.72 10.08
N VAL A 102 -8.70 3.70 8.80
CA VAL A 102 -9.60 3.21 7.76
C VAL A 102 -9.14 1.83 7.33
N ILE A 103 -10.03 0.86 7.42
CA ILE A 103 -9.79 -0.53 7.07
C ILE A 103 -10.76 -0.91 5.96
N HIS A 104 -10.27 -1.58 4.96
CA HIS A 104 -11.08 -2.04 3.85
C HIS A 104 -10.74 -3.48 3.45
N GLY A 105 -11.66 -4.13 2.77
CA GLY A 105 -11.51 -5.51 2.34
C GLY A 105 -12.84 -6.18 2.03
N HIS A 106 -13.04 -7.39 2.54
CA HIS A 106 -14.28 -8.15 2.45
C HIS A 106 -15.10 -8.06 3.72
N ARG A 107 -16.43 -8.18 3.61
CA ARG A 107 -17.24 -8.56 4.75
C ARG A 107 -17.12 -10.05 5.03
N ALA A 108 -17.24 -10.40 6.30
CA ALA A 108 -17.19 -11.81 6.72
C ALA A 108 -18.40 -12.63 6.21
N ASP A 109 -19.52 -11.96 6.01
CA ASP A 109 -20.85 -12.52 5.76
C ASP A 109 -21.41 -12.20 4.38
N SER A 110 -20.60 -11.56 3.50
CA SER A 110 -21.06 -11.07 2.21
C SER A 110 -19.98 -11.25 1.13
N LYS A 111 -20.37 -11.27 -0.15
CA LYS A 111 -19.47 -11.21 -1.31
C LYS A 111 -18.95 -9.81 -1.59
N ASP A 112 -19.54 -8.80 -0.96
CA ASP A 112 -19.23 -7.40 -1.18
C ASP A 112 -18.02 -6.94 -0.36
N GLY A 113 -17.48 -5.80 -0.77
CA GLY A 113 -16.44 -5.12 -0.04
C GLY A 113 -16.95 -4.52 1.26
N ALA A 114 -16.03 -4.16 2.12
CA ALA A 114 -16.32 -3.44 3.35
C ALA A 114 -15.30 -2.32 3.57
N VAL A 115 -15.79 -1.22 4.12
CA VAL A 115 -14.95 -0.19 4.73
C VAL A 115 -15.40 0.02 6.17
N VAL A 116 -14.43 0.03 7.08
CA VAL A 116 -14.66 0.29 8.50
C VAL A 116 -13.72 1.38 8.95
N VAL A 117 -14.24 2.36 9.67
CA VAL A 117 -13.44 3.44 10.23
C VAL A 117 -13.52 3.37 11.75
N PHE A 118 -12.36 3.35 12.36
CA PHE A 118 -12.17 3.41 13.80
C PHE A 118 -11.69 4.80 14.20
N GLN A 119 -12.34 5.38 15.19
CA GLN A 119 -11.85 6.53 15.93
C GLN A 119 -11.07 6.02 17.14
N VAL A 120 -9.84 6.47 17.31
CA VAL A 120 -9.03 6.18 18.49
C VAL A 120 -9.05 7.38 19.42
N ASP A 121 -9.32 7.16 20.70
CA ASP A 121 -9.13 8.15 21.77
C ASP A 121 -7.81 7.82 22.49
N PRO A 122 -6.72 8.54 22.20
CA PRO A 122 -5.43 8.24 22.80
C PRO A 122 -5.38 8.54 24.31
N VAL A 123 -6.22 9.44 24.79
CA VAL A 123 -6.28 9.79 26.23
C VAL A 123 -6.98 8.70 27.02
N LYS A 124 -8.15 8.28 26.58
CA LYS A 124 -8.91 7.20 27.21
C LYS A 124 -8.39 5.81 26.90
N LYS A 125 -7.49 5.70 25.91
CA LYS A 125 -6.96 4.41 25.43
C LYS A 125 -8.07 3.48 24.92
N THR A 126 -9.04 4.04 24.22
CA THR A 126 -10.18 3.34 23.66
C THR A 126 -10.29 3.58 22.17
N TRP A 127 -11.09 2.79 21.51
CA TRP A 127 -11.51 3.01 20.15
C TRP A 127 -13.01 2.73 20.00
N GLU A 128 -13.60 3.31 18.96
CA GLU A 128 -14.96 3.03 18.54
C GLU A 128 -15.06 2.89 17.02
N VAL A 129 -16.03 2.11 16.59
CA VAL A 129 -16.37 2.00 15.16
C VAL A 129 -17.31 3.14 14.81
N ILE A 130 -16.84 4.11 14.03
CA ILE A 130 -17.63 5.27 13.61
C ILE A 130 -18.23 5.12 12.20
N LEU A 131 -17.73 4.17 11.41
CA LEU A 131 -18.32 3.73 10.15
C LEU A 131 -18.11 2.23 9.98
N ASN A 132 -19.15 1.52 9.56
CA ASN A 132 -19.08 0.15 9.11
C ASN A 132 -20.04 0.03 7.92
N LYS A 133 -19.48 0.09 6.70
CA LYS A 133 -20.28 0.16 5.48
C LYS A 133 -19.86 -0.88 4.47
N GLU A 134 -20.86 -1.50 3.87
CA GLU A 134 -20.71 -2.38 2.73
C GLU A 134 -20.45 -1.56 1.46
N LEU A 135 -19.54 -2.05 0.63
CA LEU A 135 -19.24 -1.51 -0.69
C LEU A 135 -19.74 -2.50 -1.73
N PRO A 136 -20.87 -2.23 -2.40
CA PRO A 136 -21.37 -3.11 -3.46
C PRO A 136 -20.36 -3.23 -4.60
N GLY A 137 -20.31 -4.40 -5.23
CA GLY A 137 -19.45 -4.63 -6.39
C GLY A 137 -18.26 -5.53 -6.11
N GLY A 138 -18.30 -6.27 -5.01
CA GLY A 138 -17.26 -7.23 -4.63
C GLY A 138 -16.19 -6.68 -3.70
N PRO A 139 -15.16 -7.46 -3.42
CA PRO A 139 -14.12 -7.09 -2.48
C PRO A 139 -13.44 -5.78 -2.82
N ALA A 140 -13.16 -4.95 -1.80
CA ALA A 140 -12.35 -3.75 -1.95
C ALA A 140 -10.87 -4.11 -1.78
N LEU A 141 -10.15 -4.29 -2.89
CA LEU A 141 -8.77 -4.79 -2.85
C LEU A 141 -7.74 -3.68 -2.85
N HIS A 142 -7.89 -2.69 -3.70
CA HIS A 142 -6.91 -1.62 -3.83
C HIS A 142 -7.45 -0.32 -3.26
N TRP A 143 -6.54 0.52 -2.80
CA TRP A 143 -6.86 1.82 -2.27
C TRP A 143 -5.72 2.81 -2.49
N GLN A 144 -6.06 4.07 -2.46
CA GLN A 144 -5.09 5.15 -2.46
C GLN A 144 -5.66 6.35 -1.71
N PRO A 145 -4.98 6.89 -0.69
CA PRO A 145 -5.32 8.19 -0.15
C PRO A 145 -4.90 9.32 -1.11
N ASN A 146 -5.59 10.45 -1.07
CA ASN A 146 -5.06 11.67 -1.67
C ASN A 146 -3.88 12.20 -0.82
N PRO A 147 -3.06 13.12 -1.36
CA PRO A 147 -1.88 13.62 -0.65
C PRO A 147 -2.18 14.23 0.74
N GLU A 148 -3.35 14.81 0.91
CA GLU A 148 -3.79 15.45 2.14
C GLU A 148 -4.47 14.49 3.12
N PHE A 149 -4.67 13.23 2.74
CA PHE A 149 -5.40 12.23 3.52
C PHE A 149 -6.84 12.63 3.89
N THR A 150 -7.42 13.56 3.14
CA THR A 150 -8.83 13.96 3.29
C THR A 150 -9.78 13.02 2.57
N GLU A 151 -9.28 12.25 1.61
CA GLU A 151 -10.05 11.27 0.86
C GLU A 151 -9.24 10.00 0.61
N ILE A 152 -9.95 8.87 0.51
CA ILE A 152 -9.37 7.58 0.11
C ILE A 152 -10.25 7.00 -0.99
N VAL A 153 -9.64 6.62 -2.12
CA VAL A 153 -10.31 5.85 -3.16
C VAL A 153 -10.08 4.35 -2.97
N PHE A 154 -11.13 3.57 -3.13
CA PHE A 154 -11.11 2.10 -3.14
C PHE A 154 -11.62 1.58 -4.47
N ASN A 155 -11.09 0.46 -4.90
CA ASN A 155 -11.60 -0.28 -6.04
C ASN A 155 -12.37 -1.53 -5.55
N THR A 156 -13.54 -1.80 -6.13
CA THR A 156 -14.28 -3.06 -5.96
C THR A 156 -14.05 -3.97 -7.16
N VAL A 157 -13.63 -5.21 -6.90
CA VAL A 157 -13.09 -6.11 -7.93
C VAL A 157 -14.17 -6.70 -8.84
N GLY A 158 -15.38 -6.92 -8.34
CA GLY A 158 -16.43 -7.60 -9.08
C GLY A 158 -17.03 -6.76 -10.22
N ASP A 159 -17.27 -5.48 -9.98
CA ASP A 159 -17.86 -4.56 -10.95
C ASP A 159 -16.90 -3.46 -11.43
N GLY A 160 -15.71 -3.36 -10.84
CA GLY A 160 -14.70 -2.37 -11.19
C GLY A 160 -15.06 -0.95 -10.80
N SER A 161 -15.94 -0.76 -9.82
CA SER A 161 -16.28 0.57 -9.33
C SER A 161 -15.16 1.17 -8.50
N LEU A 162 -15.10 2.50 -8.50
CA LEU A 162 -14.25 3.30 -7.62
C LEU A 162 -15.13 3.96 -6.56
N HIS A 163 -14.77 3.79 -5.30
CA HIS A 163 -15.48 4.37 -4.16
C HIS A 163 -14.56 5.36 -3.45
N VAL A 164 -14.97 6.61 -3.33
CA VAL A 164 -14.20 7.64 -2.63
C VAL A 164 -14.83 7.95 -1.28
N LEU A 165 -14.11 7.64 -0.22
CA LEU A 165 -14.45 7.97 1.15
C LEU A 165 -13.88 9.35 1.49
N ASP A 166 -14.72 10.28 1.91
CA ASP A 166 -14.29 11.47 2.66
C ASP A 166 -13.92 11.04 4.09
N THR A 167 -12.67 11.31 4.51
CA THR A 167 -12.16 10.84 5.79
C THR A 167 -12.70 11.62 6.99
N LYS A 168 -13.23 12.83 6.78
CA LYS A 168 -13.81 13.68 7.81
C LYS A 168 -15.30 13.40 7.99
N ASP A 169 -16.04 13.51 6.89
CA ASP A 169 -17.51 13.43 6.91
C ASP A 169 -18.02 12.01 6.78
N LEU A 170 -17.15 11.05 6.47
CA LEU A 170 -17.42 9.62 6.29
C LEU A 170 -18.45 9.33 5.19
N THR A 171 -18.61 10.25 4.25
CA THR A 171 -19.43 10.05 3.06
C THR A 171 -18.69 9.25 2.01
N ILE A 172 -19.39 8.39 1.28
CA ILE A 172 -18.82 7.59 0.20
C ILE A 172 -19.53 7.92 -1.10
N LYS A 173 -18.75 8.29 -2.12
CA LYS A 173 -19.21 8.49 -3.50
C LYS A 173 -18.71 7.37 -4.37
N ARG A 174 -19.56 6.85 -5.26
CA ARG A 174 -19.22 5.83 -6.24
C ARG A 174 -19.03 6.45 -7.62
N TYR A 175 -18.04 5.93 -8.34
CA TYR A 175 -17.72 6.29 -9.72
C TYR A 175 -17.52 5.02 -10.55
N ASP A 176 -17.93 5.07 -11.82
CA ASP A 176 -17.61 4.02 -12.79
C ASP A 176 -16.27 4.34 -13.46
N GLY A 177 -15.56 3.33 -13.96
CA GLY A 177 -14.33 3.55 -14.72
C GLY A 177 -13.04 3.01 -14.09
N GLY A 178 -13.16 2.32 -12.99
CA GLY A 178 -12.12 1.39 -12.55
C GLY A 178 -12.15 0.10 -13.37
N GLY A 179 -11.58 -0.94 -12.86
CA GLY A 179 -11.58 -2.27 -13.46
C GLY A 179 -11.50 -3.35 -12.40
N GLN A 180 -11.51 -4.61 -12.80
CA GLN A 180 -11.53 -5.74 -11.86
C GLN A 180 -10.32 -5.81 -10.93
N HIS A 181 -9.22 -5.16 -11.28
CA HIS A 181 -8.00 -5.14 -10.47
C HIS A 181 -7.26 -3.83 -10.73
N SER A 182 -7.87 -2.72 -10.29
CA SER A 182 -7.37 -1.38 -10.57
C SER A 182 -6.42 -0.90 -9.49
N ASN A 183 -5.25 -0.42 -9.89
CA ASN A 183 -4.54 0.59 -9.11
C ASN A 183 -5.01 1.98 -9.50
N MET A 184 -4.94 2.91 -8.57
CA MET A 184 -5.52 4.22 -8.76
C MET A 184 -4.69 5.31 -8.10
N ALA A 185 -4.88 6.54 -8.57
CA ALA A 185 -4.29 7.73 -8.00
C ALA A 185 -5.23 8.92 -8.13
N PHE A 186 -5.05 9.91 -7.26
CA PHE A 186 -5.71 11.21 -7.40
C PHE A 186 -4.88 12.16 -8.25
N PHE A 187 -5.52 12.90 -9.13
CA PHE A 187 -4.92 14.04 -9.82
C PHE A 187 -5.91 15.19 -9.88
N LYS A 188 -5.75 16.19 -9.03
CA LYS A 188 -6.70 17.31 -8.94
C LYS A 188 -8.13 16.78 -8.79
N ASN A 189 -8.98 17.10 -9.76
CA ASN A 189 -10.39 16.68 -9.81
C ASN A 189 -10.64 15.34 -10.51
N TYR A 190 -9.57 14.60 -10.82
CA TYR A 190 -9.66 13.34 -11.54
C TYR A 190 -9.24 12.17 -10.66
N LEU A 191 -9.86 11.01 -10.93
CA LEU A 191 -9.34 9.70 -10.54
C LEU A 191 -8.67 9.08 -11.76
N VAL A 192 -7.50 8.55 -11.56
CA VAL A 192 -6.72 7.85 -12.59
C VAL A 192 -6.62 6.41 -12.16
N ALA A 193 -7.08 5.47 -12.99
CA ALA A 193 -7.14 4.06 -12.62
C ALA A 193 -6.80 3.14 -13.79
N THR A 194 -6.11 2.04 -13.53
CA THR A 194 -5.94 0.95 -14.51
C THR A 194 -7.21 0.10 -14.55
N ASP A 195 -7.60 -0.42 -15.72
CA ASP A 195 -8.83 -1.20 -15.84
C ASP A 195 -8.67 -2.68 -15.49
N LYS A 196 -7.48 -3.22 -15.60
CA LYS A 196 -7.18 -4.63 -15.24
C LYS A 196 -5.69 -4.89 -15.19
N MET A 197 -5.30 -5.92 -14.46
CA MET A 197 -3.92 -6.36 -14.35
C MET A 197 -3.54 -7.37 -15.45
N SER A 198 -4.45 -8.12 -16.01
CA SER A 198 -4.16 -9.18 -16.98
C SER A 198 -4.52 -8.77 -18.41
N GLY A 199 -3.70 -9.16 -19.38
CA GLY A 199 -3.88 -8.85 -20.80
C GLY A 199 -3.69 -7.37 -21.12
N PRO A 200 -4.26 -6.87 -22.23
CA PRO A 200 -4.19 -5.45 -22.56
C PRO A 200 -4.81 -4.58 -21.49
N THR A 201 -4.06 -3.63 -20.99
CA THR A 201 -4.45 -2.72 -19.91
C THR A 201 -4.70 -1.32 -20.45
N HIS A 202 -5.67 -0.63 -19.89
CA HIS A 202 -5.90 0.78 -20.16
C HIS A 202 -5.79 1.60 -18.88
N LEU A 203 -5.34 2.82 -19.04
CA LEU A 203 -5.47 3.86 -18.03
C LEU A 203 -6.75 4.64 -18.30
N ASN A 204 -7.64 4.64 -17.35
CA ASN A 204 -8.89 5.40 -17.36
C ASN A 204 -8.72 6.68 -16.54
N VAL A 205 -9.28 7.78 -17.02
CA VAL A 205 -9.34 9.05 -16.28
C VAL A 205 -10.80 9.42 -16.08
N VAL A 206 -11.23 9.54 -14.83
CA VAL A 206 -12.60 9.83 -14.44
C VAL A 206 -12.67 11.23 -13.82
N ASP A 207 -13.50 12.10 -14.37
CA ASP A 207 -13.79 13.41 -13.78
C ASP A 207 -14.73 13.26 -12.58
N ARG A 208 -14.29 13.61 -11.41
CA ARG A 208 -15.02 13.48 -10.14
C ARG A 208 -16.22 14.40 -10.01
N ASN A 209 -16.25 15.53 -10.73
CA ASN A 209 -17.39 16.45 -10.70
C ASN A 209 -18.58 15.89 -11.50
N THR A 210 -18.26 15.26 -12.63
CA THR A 210 -19.31 14.77 -13.56
C THR A 210 -19.56 13.27 -13.41
N GLY A 211 -18.65 12.54 -12.76
CA GLY A 211 -18.67 11.07 -12.68
C GLY A 211 -18.36 10.38 -14.00
N LYS A 212 -17.94 11.10 -15.04
CA LYS A 212 -17.73 10.56 -16.38
C LYS A 212 -16.27 10.22 -16.64
N MET A 213 -16.05 9.13 -17.36
CA MET A 213 -14.75 8.83 -17.95
C MET A 213 -14.46 9.85 -19.06
N VAL A 214 -13.34 10.59 -18.93
CA VAL A 214 -12.93 11.64 -19.88
C VAL A 214 -11.77 11.20 -20.76
N ALA A 215 -11.05 10.14 -20.40
CA ALA A 215 -10.03 9.55 -21.24
C ALA A 215 -9.87 8.05 -20.92
N LYS A 216 -9.50 7.29 -21.97
CA LYS A 216 -9.09 5.87 -21.88
C LYS A 216 -7.90 5.67 -22.81
N THR A 217 -6.77 5.21 -22.26
CA THR A 217 -5.49 5.09 -22.98
C THR A 217 -4.93 3.70 -22.82
N ALA A 218 -4.59 3.04 -23.93
CA ALA A 218 -3.89 1.75 -23.87
C ALA A 218 -2.47 1.95 -23.29
N VAL A 219 -2.10 1.14 -22.31
CA VAL A 219 -0.83 1.20 -21.57
C VAL A 219 -0.18 -0.18 -21.48
N GLY A 220 -0.16 -0.90 -22.61
CA GLY A 220 0.52 -2.19 -22.73
C GLY A 220 -0.21 -3.35 -22.09
N HIS A 221 0.55 -4.32 -21.59
CA HIS A 221 0.04 -5.53 -20.97
C HIS A 221 0.47 -5.59 -19.50
N TRP A 222 -0.37 -6.18 -18.66
CA TRP A 222 -0.04 -6.32 -17.24
C TRP A 222 0.22 -4.98 -16.54
N GLY A 223 -0.52 -3.95 -16.91
CA GLY A 223 -0.44 -2.64 -16.26
C GLY A 223 -0.96 -2.73 -14.83
N HIS A 224 -0.07 -2.55 -13.86
CA HIS A 224 -0.41 -2.76 -12.48
C HIS A 224 -0.24 -1.52 -11.62
N GLY A 225 0.99 -1.05 -11.40
CA GLY A 225 1.24 0.15 -10.61
C GLY A 225 0.87 1.43 -11.36
N VAL A 226 0.20 2.36 -10.69
CA VAL A 226 -0.03 3.71 -11.21
C VAL A 226 0.40 4.76 -10.19
N THR A 227 1.11 5.77 -10.65
CA THR A 227 1.45 6.96 -9.86
C THR A 227 1.33 8.22 -10.71
N VAL A 228 1.26 9.38 -10.06
CA VAL A 228 1.04 10.67 -10.72
C VAL A 228 2.09 11.68 -10.30
N ASN A 229 2.70 12.33 -11.27
CA ASN A 229 3.47 13.54 -11.05
C ASN A 229 2.53 14.74 -11.16
N HIS A 230 2.18 15.36 -10.04
CA HIS A 230 1.23 16.45 -9.96
C HIS A 230 1.73 17.73 -10.64
N GLU A 231 3.04 18.02 -10.59
CA GLU A 231 3.62 19.23 -11.18
C GLU A 231 3.58 19.18 -12.71
N ARG A 232 3.93 18.01 -13.27
CA ARG A 232 3.99 17.81 -14.72
C ARG A 232 2.65 17.45 -15.33
N GLY A 233 1.69 17.01 -14.52
CA GLY A 233 0.43 16.47 -15.00
C GLY A 233 0.64 15.22 -15.85
N GLU A 234 1.41 14.29 -15.34
CA GLU A 234 1.73 13.02 -16.00
C GLU A 234 1.36 11.85 -15.09
N ALA A 235 0.71 10.83 -15.64
CA ALA A 235 0.54 9.52 -15.02
C ALA A 235 1.62 8.56 -15.52
N PHE A 236 2.13 7.75 -14.62
CA PHE A 236 3.10 6.69 -14.88
C PHE A 236 2.44 5.35 -14.58
N VAL A 237 2.45 4.45 -15.55
CA VAL A 237 1.85 3.12 -15.41
C VAL A 237 2.89 2.06 -15.70
N TRP A 238 3.18 1.22 -14.71
CA TRP A 238 4.02 0.04 -14.91
C TRP A 238 3.25 -1.04 -15.67
N ALA A 239 3.85 -1.49 -16.76
CA ALA A 239 3.38 -2.60 -17.58
C ALA A 239 4.55 -3.55 -17.89
N SER A 240 4.27 -4.67 -18.53
CA SER A 240 5.31 -5.65 -18.89
C SER A 240 6.36 -5.09 -19.85
N GLU A 241 6.00 -4.09 -20.64
CA GLU A 241 6.87 -3.44 -21.60
C GLU A 241 7.73 -2.31 -21.00
N GLY A 242 7.43 -1.89 -19.76
CA GLY A 242 8.07 -0.77 -19.08
C GLY A 242 7.07 0.20 -18.49
N VAL A 243 7.48 1.46 -18.33
CA VAL A 243 6.63 2.52 -17.76
C VAL A 243 6.02 3.37 -18.87
N HIS A 244 4.71 3.27 -19.01
CA HIS A 244 3.94 4.13 -19.91
C HIS A 244 3.67 5.48 -19.24
N VAL A 245 3.96 6.57 -19.95
CA VAL A 245 3.72 7.93 -19.47
C VAL A 245 2.56 8.53 -20.25
N VAL A 246 1.52 8.94 -19.53
CA VAL A 246 0.27 9.45 -20.08
C VAL A 246 0.01 10.85 -19.58
N SER A 247 -0.38 11.78 -20.46
CA SER A 247 -0.71 13.15 -20.10
C SER A 247 -2.02 13.24 -19.32
N LEU A 248 -1.99 13.99 -18.23
CA LEU A 248 -3.16 14.41 -17.45
C LEU A 248 -3.44 15.92 -17.61
N ALA A 249 -2.70 16.62 -18.47
CA ALA A 249 -2.96 18.02 -18.78
C ALA A 249 -4.26 18.15 -19.59
N GLN A 250 -5.10 19.13 -19.25
CA GLN A 250 -6.45 19.28 -19.78
C GLN A 250 -6.55 19.21 -21.33
N LYS A 251 -5.62 19.87 -22.03
CA LYS A 251 -5.61 19.89 -23.49
C LYS A 251 -5.14 18.58 -24.16
N THR A 252 -4.45 17.74 -23.42
CA THR A 252 -3.84 16.48 -23.90
C THR A 252 -4.19 15.29 -23.01
N MET A 253 -5.30 15.40 -22.29
CA MET A 253 -5.77 14.37 -21.37
C MET A 253 -5.86 13.02 -22.06
N GLY A 254 -5.20 12.02 -21.46
CA GLY A 254 -5.15 10.65 -22.01
C GLY A 254 -4.16 10.46 -23.17
N LYS A 255 -3.44 11.48 -23.63
CA LYS A 255 -2.44 11.28 -24.68
C LYS A 255 -1.26 10.46 -24.13
N HIS A 256 -0.96 9.34 -24.77
CA HIS A 256 0.28 8.60 -24.51
C HIS A 256 1.48 9.46 -24.95
N LEU A 257 2.40 9.73 -24.03
CA LEU A 257 3.55 10.62 -24.27
C LEU A 257 4.81 9.85 -24.65
N ARG A 258 5.13 8.82 -23.88
CA ARG A 258 6.34 8.02 -24.07
C ARG A 258 6.27 6.69 -23.31
N LEU A 259 7.09 5.76 -23.70
CA LEU A 259 7.37 4.51 -23.00
C LEU A 259 8.82 4.56 -22.50
N LEU A 260 9.02 4.32 -21.22
CA LEU A 260 10.34 4.14 -20.61
C LEU A 260 10.59 2.63 -20.54
N VAL A 261 11.54 2.15 -21.30
CA VAL A 261 11.87 0.72 -21.40
C VAL A 261 13.05 0.42 -20.50
N THR A 262 12.95 -0.62 -19.67
CA THR A 262 14.09 -1.16 -18.92
C THR A 262 15.04 -1.90 -19.83
N GLU A 263 16.30 -2.03 -19.43
CA GLU A 263 17.30 -2.82 -20.18
C GLU A 263 16.89 -4.30 -20.33
N ASN A 264 16.11 -4.81 -19.38
CA ASN A 264 15.56 -6.15 -19.39
C ASN A 264 14.03 -6.08 -19.63
N LEU A 265 13.59 -6.49 -20.81
CA LEU A 265 12.16 -6.54 -21.18
C LEU A 265 11.31 -7.44 -20.26
N ASP A 266 11.93 -8.32 -19.48
CA ASP A 266 11.26 -9.22 -18.54
C ASP A 266 11.16 -8.67 -17.13
N GLU A 267 11.61 -7.44 -16.88
CA GLU A 267 11.53 -6.79 -15.57
C GLU A 267 10.11 -6.30 -15.30
N ARG A 268 9.55 -6.69 -14.17
CA ARG A 268 8.24 -6.22 -13.70
C ARG A 268 8.41 -5.58 -12.34
N CYS A 269 7.69 -4.50 -12.12
CA CYS A 269 7.58 -3.85 -10.83
C CYS A 269 6.14 -3.91 -10.35
N TRP A 270 5.98 -4.19 -9.06
CA TRP A 270 4.65 -4.29 -8.47
C TRP A 270 4.07 -2.93 -8.11
N PHE A 271 4.93 -1.99 -7.73
CA PHE A 271 4.51 -0.74 -7.14
C PHE A 271 5.38 0.41 -7.62
N CYS A 272 4.74 1.53 -7.92
CA CYS A 272 5.40 2.80 -8.09
C CYS A 272 5.32 3.58 -6.78
N TRP A 273 6.40 3.63 -6.05
CA TRP A 273 6.54 4.49 -4.89
C TRP A 273 7.21 5.79 -5.32
N THR A 274 6.49 6.90 -5.25
CA THR A 274 7.10 8.21 -5.47
C THR A 274 7.45 8.84 -4.14
N PRO A 275 8.74 9.05 -3.82
CA PRO A 275 9.11 9.92 -2.74
C PRO A 275 8.55 11.33 -2.96
N GLN A 276 8.42 12.10 -1.91
CA GLN A 276 7.98 13.50 -2.00
C GLN A 276 8.73 14.24 -3.09
N GLY A 277 8.02 14.84 -4.03
CA GLY A 277 8.58 15.55 -5.19
C GLY A 277 8.53 14.80 -6.52
N GLY A 278 8.08 13.53 -6.55
CA GLY A 278 7.69 12.84 -7.79
C GLY A 278 8.79 12.65 -8.82
N ARG A 279 10.07 12.68 -8.42
CA ARG A 279 11.19 12.47 -9.35
C ARG A 279 11.60 11.01 -9.45
N TYR A 280 11.62 10.30 -8.33
CA TYR A 280 12.07 8.91 -8.27
C TYR A 280 10.95 7.99 -7.83
N SER A 281 10.88 6.83 -8.45
CA SER A 281 10.14 5.66 -7.95
C SER A 281 11.15 4.60 -7.55
N HIS A 282 10.93 3.95 -6.41
CA HIS A 282 11.73 2.82 -5.95
C HIS A 282 10.82 1.60 -5.91
N ASP A 283 11.25 0.53 -6.54
CA ASP A 283 10.44 -0.66 -6.71
C ASP A 283 11.23 -1.95 -6.48
N VAL A 284 10.53 -2.98 -6.01
CA VAL A 284 11.05 -4.35 -6.07
C VAL A 284 10.89 -4.87 -7.49
N SER A 285 11.92 -5.53 -7.99
CA SER A 285 11.94 -6.06 -9.36
C SER A 285 11.86 -7.59 -9.34
N TRP A 286 11.10 -8.14 -10.26
CA TRP A 286 10.90 -9.57 -10.44
C TRP A 286 10.65 -9.92 -11.91
N ASN A 287 10.75 -11.20 -12.27
CA ASN A 287 10.46 -11.70 -13.62
C ASN A 287 9.19 -12.57 -13.65
N PRO A 288 8.69 -12.92 -14.84
CA PRO A 288 7.52 -13.79 -14.98
C PRO A 288 7.65 -15.19 -14.39
N GLY A 289 8.86 -15.65 -14.11
CA GLY A 289 9.16 -16.91 -13.42
C GLY A 289 9.15 -16.81 -11.91
N ASP A 290 8.63 -15.71 -11.34
CA ASP A 290 8.62 -15.42 -9.91
C ASP A 290 10.01 -15.34 -9.26
N GLU A 291 11.03 -15.02 -10.02
CA GLU A 291 12.36 -14.76 -9.51
C GLU A 291 12.52 -13.28 -9.18
N TYR A 292 12.73 -12.99 -7.91
CA TYR A 292 13.02 -11.64 -7.45
C TYR A 292 14.49 -11.32 -7.73
N ARG A 293 14.74 -10.04 -8.02
CA ARG A 293 16.09 -9.57 -8.30
C ARG A 293 16.77 -9.10 -7.01
N PRO A 294 18.10 -9.27 -6.88
CA PRO A 294 18.84 -8.83 -5.70
C PRO A 294 19.17 -7.33 -5.74
N TYR A 295 18.18 -6.51 -6.09
CA TYR A 295 18.29 -5.06 -6.14
C TYR A 295 16.91 -4.39 -6.05
N LEU A 296 16.87 -3.11 -5.68
CA LEU A 296 15.74 -2.25 -5.98
C LEU A 296 15.94 -1.58 -7.33
N LEU A 297 14.86 -1.44 -8.09
CA LEU A 297 14.83 -0.66 -9.32
C LEU A 297 14.41 0.78 -8.99
N VAL A 298 15.21 1.74 -9.44
CA VAL A 298 14.93 3.17 -9.27
C VAL A 298 14.61 3.76 -10.63
N THR A 299 13.45 4.37 -10.76
CA THR A 299 13.06 5.09 -11.98
C THR A 299 13.21 6.59 -11.76
N ASP A 300 14.11 7.24 -12.50
CA ASP A 300 14.13 8.72 -12.60
C ASP A 300 13.08 9.15 -13.62
N MET A 301 11.93 9.53 -13.14
CA MET A 301 10.78 9.90 -13.98
C MET A 301 11.00 11.19 -14.77
N GLN A 302 11.90 12.07 -14.34
CA GLN A 302 12.26 13.27 -15.09
C GLN A 302 13.16 12.95 -16.28
N LYS A 303 14.20 12.13 -16.04
CA LYS A 303 15.19 11.76 -17.07
C LYS A 303 14.75 10.56 -17.90
N GLY A 304 13.75 9.80 -17.43
CA GLY A 304 13.28 8.61 -18.13
C GLY A 304 14.32 7.48 -18.16
N ARG A 305 15.08 7.33 -17.10
CA ARG A 305 16.09 6.28 -16.97
C ARG A 305 15.89 5.46 -15.71
N PHE A 306 16.42 4.24 -15.76
CA PHE A 306 16.42 3.31 -14.64
C PHE A 306 17.83 3.18 -14.05
N GLU A 307 17.87 3.03 -12.73
CA GLU A 307 19.08 2.74 -11.96
C GLU A 307 18.78 1.55 -11.04
N LYS A 308 19.82 0.85 -10.59
CA LYS A 308 19.70 -0.30 -9.69
C LYS A 308 20.41 -0.01 -8.38
N ILE A 309 19.78 -0.36 -7.26
CA ILE A 309 20.42 -0.38 -5.95
C ILE A 309 20.68 -1.85 -5.59
N PRO A 310 21.86 -2.40 -5.89
CA PRO A 310 22.16 -3.80 -5.63
C PRO A 310 22.29 -4.06 -4.13
N THR A 311 21.84 -5.25 -3.69
CA THR A 311 22.06 -5.72 -2.32
C THR A 311 23.46 -6.29 -2.10
N GLY A 312 24.20 -6.55 -3.17
CA GLY A 312 25.55 -7.14 -3.11
C GLY A 312 25.58 -8.65 -2.88
N ASP A 313 24.48 -9.27 -2.53
CA ASP A 313 24.33 -10.72 -2.35
C ASP A 313 23.11 -11.21 -3.15
N PRO A 314 23.27 -12.19 -4.07
CA PRO A 314 22.17 -12.71 -4.88
C PRO A 314 21.06 -13.40 -4.06
N LYS A 315 21.31 -13.76 -2.81
CA LYS A 315 20.31 -14.32 -1.89
C LYS A 315 19.42 -13.26 -1.26
N LEU A 316 19.88 -12.02 -1.20
CA LEU A 316 19.11 -10.91 -0.63
C LEU A 316 18.17 -10.34 -1.71
N GLN A 317 17.04 -10.96 -1.89
CA GLN A 317 16.03 -10.62 -2.90
C GLN A 317 14.87 -9.84 -2.27
N PRO A 318 14.81 -8.50 -2.44
CA PRO A 318 13.69 -7.71 -1.97
C PRO A 318 12.37 -8.19 -2.60
N SER A 319 11.34 -8.36 -1.79
CA SER A 319 10.02 -8.86 -2.26
C SER A 319 8.85 -7.94 -1.95
N TYR A 320 9.00 -7.05 -0.98
CA TYR A 320 8.02 -6.04 -0.63
C TYR A 320 8.74 -4.84 -0.03
N LEU A 321 8.41 -3.63 -0.48
CA LEU A 321 9.09 -2.39 -0.09
C LEU A 321 8.12 -1.43 0.59
N GLN A 322 8.57 -0.80 1.68
CA GLN A 322 7.94 0.36 2.29
C GLN A 322 8.95 1.50 2.37
N LEU A 323 8.51 2.72 2.03
CA LEU A 323 9.33 3.92 2.18
C LEU A 323 8.95 4.66 3.46
N SER A 324 9.95 5.28 4.08
CA SER A 324 9.72 6.18 5.21
C SER A 324 8.89 7.40 4.78
N PRO A 325 8.12 8.02 5.71
CA PRO A 325 7.32 9.19 5.39
C PRO A 325 8.12 10.37 4.82
N ASP A 326 9.38 10.50 5.21
CA ASP A 326 10.29 11.53 4.70
C ASP A 326 11.01 11.11 3.40
N GLY A 327 10.77 9.89 2.93
CA GLY A 327 11.36 9.34 1.71
C GLY A 327 12.86 9.07 1.78
N LYS A 328 13.47 9.05 2.99
CA LYS A 328 14.91 8.81 3.14
C LYS A 328 15.27 7.34 3.24
N TRP A 329 14.38 6.54 3.77
CA TRP A 329 14.61 5.13 4.03
C TRP A 329 13.64 4.26 3.27
N GLY A 330 14.15 3.16 2.73
CA GLY A 330 13.36 2.04 2.24
C GLY A 330 13.62 0.82 3.10
N LEU A 331 12.55 0.13 3.51
CA LEU A 331 12.63 -1.19 4.14
C LEU A 331 12.03 -2.21 3.19
N ALA A 332 12.77 -3.28 2.94
CA ALA A 332 12.26 -4.36 2.12
C ALA A 332 12.31 -5.70 2.84
N SER A 333 11.21 -6.44 2.81
CA SER A 333 11.23 -7.85 3.19
C SER A 333 12.08 -8.62 2.19
N LEU A 334 12.85 -9.59 2.67
CA LEU A 334 13.68 -10.46 1.87
C LEU A 334 13.01 -11.83 1.71
N ARG A 335 12.97 -12.30 0.48
CA ARG A 335 12.28 -13.56 0.16
C ARG A 335 12.91 -14.76 0.87
N GLY A 336 12.10 -15.45 1.67
CA GLY A 336 12.52 -16.66 2.39
C GLY A 336 13.51 -16.42 3.53
N LEU A 337 13.73 -15.15 3.93
CA LEU A 337 14.64 -14.79 5.02
C LEU A 337 13.88 -14.11 6.17
N GLU A 338 14.45 -14.19 7.36
CA GLU A 338 13.95 -13.47 8.54
C GLU A 338 14.39 -11.99 8.54
N ASP A 339 15.34 -11.66 7.68
CA ASP A 339 15.96 -10.34 7.63
C ASP A 339 15.12 -9.33 6.84
N ILE A 340 15.28 -8.06 7.19
CA ILE A 340 14.74 -6.91 6.50
C ILE A 340 15.92 -6.11 5.91
N ALA A 341 15.86 -5.84 4.62
CA ALA A 341 16.84 -4.98 3.95
C ALA A 341 16.53 -3.50 4.23
N ILE A 342 17.58 -2.72 4.45
CA ILE A 342 17.53 -1.27 4.68
C ILE A 342 18.21 -0.58 3.51
N PHE A 343 17.54 0.41 2.93
CA PHE A 343 18.06 1.22 1.83
C PHE A 343 18.02 2.71 2.19
N ASP A 344 19.09 3.43 1.91
CA ASP A 344 19.07 4.89 1.81
C ASP A 344 18.57 5.26 0.40
N THR A 345 17.35 5.76 0.33
CA THR A 345 16.68 6.10 -0.93
C THR A 345 17.09 7.47 -1.47
N VAL A 346 17.77 8.29 -0.68
CA VAL A 346 18.33 9.57 -1.11
C VAL A 346 19.68 9.34 -1.78
N ALA A 347 20.53 8.54 -1.13
CA ALA A 347 21.84 8.17 -1.66
C ALA A 347 21.79 7.04 -2.70
N ASN A 348 20.63 6.40 -2.90
CA ASN A 348 20.45 5.21 -3.72
C ASN A 348 21.41 4.08 -3.31
N LYS A 349 21.43 3.73 -2.03
CA LYS A 349 22.41 2.81 -1.48
C LYS A 349 21.75 1.75 -0.59
N PHE A 350 22.20 0.50 -0.72
CA PHE A 350 21.90 -0.54 0.25
C PHE A 350 22.73 -0.36 1.51
N GLU A 351 22.06 -0.27 2.65
CA GLU A 351 22.71 -0.02 3.95
C GLU A 351 22.96 -1.30 4.76
N GLY A 352 22.35 -2.41 4.37
CA GLY A 352 22.51 -3.68 5.05
C GLY A 352 21.19 -4.31 5.45
N VAL A 353 21.25 -5.28 6.36
CA VAL A 353 20.09 -6.00 6.86
C VAL A 353 19.94 -5.84 8.36
N VAL A 354 18.72 -6.00 8.83
CA VAL A 354 18.38 -6.15 10.25
C VAL A 354 17.58 -7.42 10.45
N LYS A 355 17.97 -8.21 11.45
CA LYS A 355 17.24 -9.42 11.80
C LYS A 355 15.92 -9.06 12.48
N ALA A 356 14.82 -9.64 11.99
CA ALA A 356 13.49 -9.57 12.61
C ALA A 356 13.07 -10.98 13.08
N GLY A 357 11.79 -11.21 13.31
CA GLY A 357 11.28 -12.55 13.59
C GLY A 357 11.02 -13.36 12.31
N PRO A 358 10.60 -14.62 12.45
CA PRO A 358 10.34 -15.47 11.32
C PRO A 358 9.13 -15.00 10.50
N ALA A 359 9.27 -15.10 9.17
CA ALA A 359 8.15 -15.00 8.24
C ALA A 359 7.81 -16.37 7.69
N ARG A 360 6.56 -16.56 7.29
CA ARG A 360 6.23 -17.71 6.45
C ARG A 360 6.74 -17.48 5.03
N ALA A 361 6.94 -18.55 4.27
CA ALA A 361 7.59 -18.48 2.96
C ALA A 361 6.70 -17.99 1.81
N SER A 362 5.76 -17.06 2.02
CA SER A 362 4.96 -16.47 0.97
C SER A 362 5.25 -14.99 0.75
N PHE A 363 4.81 -14.48 -0.38
CA PHE A 363 5.17 -13.19 -0.93
C PHE A 363 4.72 -11.97 -0.07
N PHE A 364 3.57 -12.04 0.62
CA PHE A 364 2.98 -10.92 1.36
C PHE A 364 2.97 -11.15 2.88
N GLU A 365 3.98 -11.79 3.40
CA GLU A 365 3.95 -12.25 4.78
C GLU A 365 4.45 -11.25 5.81
N ARG A 366 4.84 -10.05 5.37
CA ARG A 366 5.30 -9.01 6.28
C ARG A 366 4.80 -7.65 5.85
N ASP A 367 4.13 -6.96 6.72
CA ASP A 367 3.98 -5.52 6.61
C ASP A 367 5.03 -4.83 7.47
N MET A 368 5.43 -3.66 7.00
CA MET A 368 6.41 -2.81 7.65
C MET A 368 5.83 -1.41 7.77
N THR A 369 6.14 -0.74 8.87
CA THR A 369 5.73 0.65 9.06
C THR A 369 6.79 1.41 9.85
N PHE A 370 6.99 2.67 9.52
CA PHE A 370 7.97 3.52 10.20
C PHE A 370 7.36 4.22 11.41
N CYS A 371 8.16 4.37 12.44
CA CYS A 371 7.83 5.22 13.58
C CYS A 371 8.14 6.66 13.21
N ARG A 372 7.17 7.56 13.25
CA ARG A 372 7.37 8.93 12.77
C ARG A 372 8.38 9.76 13.56
N LYS A 373 8.42 9.56 14.87
CA LYS A 373 9.21 10.39 15.78
C LYS A 373 10.57 9.79 16.16
N ARG A 374 10.89 8.60 15.64
CA ARG A 374 12.09 7.84 16.00
C ARG A 374 12.65 7.17 14.77
N ASP A 375 13.95 6.99 14.69
CA ASP A 375 14.59 6.18 13.65
C ASP A 375 14.31 4.69 13.88
N CYS A 376 13.04 4.33 13.94
CA CYS A 376 12.58 2.96 14.17
C CYS A 376 11.52 2.53 13.17
N ALA A 377 11.38 1.24 13.05
CA ALA A 377 10.33 0.61 12.27
C ALA A 377 9.73 -0.58 12.99
N LEU A 378 8.53 -0.92 12.61
CA LEU A 378 7.81 -2.11 13.08
C LEU A 378 7.61 -3.05 11.92
N VAL A 379 7.78 -4.33 12.19
CA VAL A 379 7.67 -5.41 11.20
C VAL A 379 6.79 -6.53 11.75
N THR A 380 5.82 -6.98 10.97
CA THR A 380 5.01 -8.15 11.34
C THR A 380 5.81 -9.43 11.10
N ASN A 381 5.80 -10.35 12.07
CA ASN A 381 6.42 -11.66 11.97
C ASN A 381 5.32 -12.72 11.95
N THR A 382 4.97 -13.15 10.75
CA THR A 382 3.83 -14.04 10.54
C THR A 382 4.10 -15.48 10.92
N GLY A 383 5.37 -15.85 11.10
CA GLY A 383 5.80 -17.19 11.48
C GLY A 383 5.61 -17.50 12.97
N ASP A 384 5.67 -16.49 13.84
CA ASP A 384 5.60 -16.65 15.31
C ASP A 384 4.55 -15.77 16.00
N ASN A 385 3.69 -15.10 15.22
CA ASN A 385 2.64 -14.20 15.72
C ASN A 385 3.18 -13.02 16.54
N THR A 386 4.28 -12.43 16.11
CA THR A 386 4.89 -11.28 16.79
C THR A 386 5.01 -10.06 15.89
N ILE A 387 5.33 -8.93 16.51
CA ILE A 387 5.79 -7.71 15.86
C ILE A 387 7.17 -7.38 16.39
N SER A 388 8.14 -7.13 15.51
CA SER A 388 9.46 -6.62 15.87
C SER A 388 9.49 -5.11 15.79
N LEU A 389 10.01 -4.45 16.84
CA LEU A 389 10.42 -3.06 16.83
C LEU A 389 11.93 -3.00 16.54
N LEU A 390 12.29 -2.34 15.44
CA LEU A 390 13.66 -2.26 14.93
C LEU A 390 14.24 -0.86 15.13
N ASP A 391 15.51 -0.78 15.55
CA ASP A 391 16.33 0.43 15.46
C ASP A 391 17.03 0.43 14.10
N LEU A 392 16.75 1.42 13.27
CA LEU A 392 17.31 1.50 11.93
C LEU A 392 18.75 1.99 11.91
N LYS A 393 19.16 2.81 12.90
CA LYS A 393 20.54 3.28 13.01
C LYS A 393 21.48 2.18 13.50
N GLN A 394 21.07 1.48 14.56
CA GLN A 394 21.86 0.40 15.14
C GLN A 394 21.69 -0.92 14.40
N LYS A 395 20.70 -1.01 13.48
CA LYS A 395 20.36 -2.22 12.70
C LYS A 395 20.12 -3.44 13.61
N GLN A 396 19.31 -3.24 14.64
CA GLN A 396 18.99 -4.28 15.60
C GLN A 396 17.51 -4.29 15.99
N GLU A 397 17.02 -5.46 16.41
CA GLU A 397 15.72 -5.58 17.06
C GLU A 397 15.80 -5.05 18.50
N ILE A 398 15.00 -4.01 18.81
CA ILE A 398 14.91 -3.43 20.15
C ILE A 398 13.99 -4.26 21.04
N ARG A 399 12.87 -4.72 20.47
CA ARG A 399 11.80 -5.38 21.20
C ARG A 399 10.95 -6.24 20.28
N ARG A 400 10.38 -7.29 20.87
CA ARG A 400 9.39 -8.15 20.22
C ARG A 400 8.09 -8.15 21.02
N ILE A 401 6.94 -8.04 20.33
CA ILE A 401 5.61 -7.97 20.90
C ILE A 401 4.82 -9.18 20.42
N SER A 402 4.35 -10.01 21.35
CA SER A 402 3.52 -11.17 21.03
C SER A 402 2.06 -10.77 20.81
N LEU A 403 1.43 -11.34 19.80
CA LEU A 403 0.03 -11.16 19.47
C LEU A 403 -0.72 -12.51 19.57
N PRO A 404 -2.04 -12.47 19.84
CA PRO A 404 -2.83 -13.69 19.93
C PRO A 404 -2.96 -14.45 18.62
N ARG A 405 -2.82 -13.74 17.49
CA ARG A 405 -2.95 -14.31 16.13
C ARG A 405 -1.91 -13.71 15.21
N ARG A 406 -1.66 -14.37 14.09
CA ARG A 406 -0.74 -13.98 13.04
C ARG A 406 -1.06 -12.58 12.49
N PRO A 407 -0.21 -11.57 12.70
CA PRO A 407 -0.41 -10.23 12.15
C PRO A 407 -0.03 -10.22 10.67
N LEU A 408 -0.90 -9.74 9.81
CA LEU A 408 -0.57 -9.52 8.40
C LEU A 408 -0.28 -8.05 8.13
N TRP A 409 -1.10 -7.15 8.65
CA TRP A 409 -1.01 -5.72 8.44
C TRP A 409 -0.79 -5.01 9.76
N LEU A 410 0.05 -3.98 9.69
CA LEU A 410 0.37 -3.15 10.84
C LEU A 410 0.51 -1.69 10.42
N LYS A 411 -0.21 -0.82 11.09
CA LYS A 411 -0.03 0.64 10.93
C LYS A 411 0.06 1.30 12.30
N VAL A 412 0.75 2.42 12.33
CA VAL A 412 1.01 3.21 13.55
C VAL A 412 0.32 4.55 13.45
N ILE A 413 -0.28 4.97 14.55
CA ILE A 413 -0.65 6.37 14.79
C ILE A 413 0.20 6.88 15.95
N SER A 414 0.79 8.03 15.76
CA SER A 414 1.33 8.84 16.85
C SER A 414 0.31 9.93 17.15
N PRO A 415 -0.27 9.99 18.34
CA PRO A 415 -1.17 11.06 18.71
C PRO A 415 -0.52 12.41 18.44
N ALA A 416 -1.31 13.34 17.88
CA ALA A 416 -0.85 14.70 17.59
C ALA A 416 -0.63 15.49 18.89
#